data_e639b91934b98ffaf99df580caf679f1
#
_entry.id   e639b91934b98ffaf99df580caf679f1
#
_cell.length_a   1.000
_cell.length_b   1.000
_cell.length_c   1.000
_cell.angle_alpha   90.00
_cell.angle_beta   90.00
_cell.angle_gamma   90.00
#
_symmetry.space_group_name_H-M   'P 1'
#
loop_
_entity.id
_entity.type
_entity.pdbx_description
1 polymer ?
#
loop_
_entity_poly.entity_id
_entity_poly.type
_entity_poly.pdbx_seq_one_letter_code
_entity_poly.pdbx_strand_id
1 'polypeptide(L)'
;MALQNDRMITEVADLVSVLPAADREVFERLFHISTTVGYLNPPEDMHGWIEKHFGSVEAVRSQRIVKITNLVTLEGALFNEIRARRPIETKERVKLTREFRERGEPFCKPLKGTPEDVFGRVRAKHSVTASNIAKYDGFHGLVIFDEHNPLAFSAEEVSDYIDTALAWAHQAHEVDQEALYFFFMWNCLWKSGASILHGHAQMSLSRDIH
;
A
#
# COMPACT_ATOMS: atom_id res chain seq x y z
N MET A 1 -26.51 -29.11 -4.58
CA MET A 1 -25.41 -29.13 -3.58
C MET A 1 -24.52 -27.97 -3.89
N ALA A 2 -24.68 -26.84 -3.17
CA ALA A 2 -23.80 -25.67 -3.34
C ALA A 2 -22.47 -26.02 -2.70
N LEU A 3 -21.43 -26.06 -3.51
CA LEU A 3 -20.06 -26.09 -3.01
C LEU A 3 -19.82 -24.76 -2.29
N GLN A 4 -19.93 -24.75 -0.96
CA GLN A 4 -19.35 -23.71 -0.13
C GLN A 4 -17.83 -23.82 -0.31
N ASN A 5 -17.33 -23.05 -1.28
CA ASN A 5 -15.90 -22.95 -1.54
C ASN A 5 -15.40 -21.78 -0.71
N ASP A 6 -14.90 -22.04 0.49
CA ASP A 6 -14.21 -21.08 1.36
C ASP A 6 -12.82 -20.65 0.81
N ARG A 7 -12.61 -20.81 -0.50
CA ARG A 7 -11.34 -20.48 -1.15
C ARG A 7 -11.25 -18.99 -1.43
N MET A 8 -10.14 -18.41 -1.00
CA MET A 8 -9.87 -16.98 -1.19
C MET A 8 -9.22 -16.73 -2.56
N ILE A 9 -9.49 -15.57 -3.16
CA ILE A 9 -8.85 -15.19 -4.43
C ILE A 9 -7.31 -15.10 -4.31
N THR A 10 -6.80 -14.89 -3.12
CA THR A 10 -5.36 -14.90 -2.82
C THR A 10 -4.72 -16.29 -2.96
N GLU A 11 -5.52 -17.35 -3.10
CA GLU A 11 -5.07 -18.73 -3.37
C GLU A 11 -5.13 -19.10 -4.86
N VAL A 12 -5.47 -18.15 -5.74
CA VAL A 12 -5.68 -18.45 -7.17
C VAL A 12 -4.46 -19.05 -7.85
N ALA A 13 -3.24 -18.66 -7.48
CA ALA A 13 -2.01 -19.25 -8.01
C ALA A 13 -1.92 -20.76 -7.69
N ASP A 14 -2.27 -21.12 -6.45
CA ASP A 14 -2.28 -22.52 -6.00
C ASP A 14 -3.36 -23.32 -6.73
N LEU A 15 -4.53 -22.70 -6.98
CA LEU A 15 -5.62 -23.31 -7.76
C LEU A 15 -5.24 -23.56 -9.23
N VAL A 16 -4.56 -22.60 -9.86
CA VAL A 16 -4.10 -22.73 -11.25
C VAL A 16 -3.02 -23.82 -11.37
N SER A 17 -2.14 -23.94 -10.37
CA SER A 17 -1.06 -24.94 -10.38
C SER A 17 -1.57 -26.39 -10.43
N VAL A 18 -2.78 -26.65 -9.93
CA VAL A 18 -3.40 -27.99 -9.91
C VAL A 18 -4.37 -28.25 -11.06
N LEU A 19 -4.55 -27.31 -11.99
CA LEU A 19 -5.34 -27.50 -13.19
C LEU A 19 -4.72 -28.57 -14.11
N PRO A 20 -5.55 -29.29 -14.90
CA PRO A 20 -5.06 -30.08 -16.02
C PRO A 20 -4.17 -29.22 -16.95
N ALA A 21 -3.13 -29.83 -17.52
CA ALA A 21 -2.12 -29.09 -18.31
C ALA A 21 -2.76 -28.25 -19.45
N ALA A 22 -3.76 -28.78 -20.14
CA ALA A 22 -4.43 -28.08 -21.22
C ALA A 22 -5.21 -26.85 -20.72
N ASP A 23 -5.90 -26.95 -19.59
CA ASP A 23 -6.66 -25.83 -19.01
C ASP A 23 -5.71 -24.76 -18.46
N ARG A 24 -4.61 -25.17 -17.83
CA ARG A 24 -3.57 -24.26 -17.35
C ARG A 24 -2.92 -23.49 -18.50
N GLU A 25 -2.59 -24.14 -19.61
CA GLU A 25 -2.04 -23.47 -20.80
C GLU A 25 -2.98 -22.39 -21.34
N VAL A 26 -4.28 -22.69 -21.41
CA VAL A 26 -5.30 -21.71 -21.83
C VAL A 26 -5.37 -20.55 -20.87
N PHE A 27 -5.33 -20.82 -19.55
CA PHE A 27 -5.36 -19.79 -18.53
C PHE A 27 -4.12 -18.88 -18.63
N GLU A 28 -2.91 -19.44 -18.70
CA GLU A 28 -1.64 -18.71 -18.73
C GLU A 28 -1.46 -17.88 -20.03
N ARG A 29 -2.17 -18.21 -21.10
CA ARG A 29 -2.22 -17.37 -22.32
C ARG A 29 -3.07 -16.11 -22.12
N LEU A 30 -4.01 -16.10 -21.20
CA LEU A 30 -4.94 -15.00 -20.98
C LEU A 30 -4.59 -14.18 -19.73
N PHE A 31 -4.04 -14.84 -18.71
CA PHE A 31 -3.80 -14.22 -17.41
C PHE A 31 -2.40 -14.55 -16.89
N HIS A 32 -1.74 -13.52 -16.37
CA HIS A 32 -0.53 -13.66 -15.57
C HIS A 32 -0.89 -13.46 -14.11
N ILE A 33 -0.45 -14.39 -13.25
CA ILE A 33 -0.60 -14.29 -11.80
C ILE A 33 0.78 -14.04 -11.19
N SER A 34 0.90 -12.96 -10.45
CA SER A 34 2.05 -12.67 -9.60
C SER A 34 1.63 -12.68 -8.13
N THR A 35 2.45 -13.31 -7.31
CA THR A 35 2.24 -13.36 -5.86
C THR A 35 3.47 -12.78 -5.17
N THR A 36 3.24 -11.76 -4.35
CA THR A 36 4.27 -11.15 -3.51
C THR A 36 3.87 -11.21 -2.03
N VAL A 37 4.86 -11.10 -1.15
CA VAL A 37 4.63 -10.94 0.28
C VAL A 37 5.14 -9.57 0.70
N GLY A 38 4.24 -8.74 1.20
CA GLY A 38 4.57 -7.44 1.75
C GLY A 38 4.82 -7.53 3.25
N TYR A 39 5.97 -7.03 3.69
CA TYR A 39 6.33 -6.98 5.11
C TYR A 39 6.33 -5.54 5.61
N LEU A 40 6.02 -5.38 6.90
CA LEU A 40 6.11 -4.10 7.61
C LEU A 40 6.26 -4.29 9.11
N ASN A 41 6.78 -3.26 9.79
CA ASN A 41 6.98 -3.23 11.22
C ASN A 41 6.09 -2.14 11.86
N PRO A 42 4.94 -2.51 12.47
CA PRO A 42 4.11 -1.55 13.17
C PRO A 42 4.72 -1.23 14.55
N PRO A 43 4.77 0.05 14.97
CA PRO A 43 5.19 0.41 16.31
C PRO A 43 4.19 -0.10 17.36
N GLU A 44 4.64 -0.30 18.59
CA GLU A 44 3.80 -0.81 19.71
C GLU A 44 2.56 0.05 19.94
N ASP A 45 2.67 1.36 19.78
CA ASP A 45 1.55 2.31 19.91
C ASP A 45 0.37 1.97 18.96
N MET A 46 0.61 1.24 17.86
CA MET A 46 -0.41 0.84 16.89
C MET A 46 -1.05 -0.53 17.19
N HIS A 47 -0.45 -1.37 18.03
CA HIS A 47 -0.87 -2.76 18.21
C HIS A 47 -2.37 -2.88 18.58
N GLY A 48 -2.84 -2.14 19.58
CA GLY A 48 -4.25 -2.18 19.98
C GLY A 48 -5.22 -1.73 18.89
N TRP A 49 -4.83 -0.74 18.08
CA TRP A 49 -5.62 -0.31 16.92
C TRP A 49 -5.63 -1.37 15.83
N ILE A 50 -4.49 -2.00 15.54
CA ILE A 50 -4.37 -3.08 14.56
C ILE A 50 -5.22 -4.29 14.96
N GLU A 51 -5.13 -4.75 16.18
CA GLU A 51 -5.92 -5.87 16.68
C GLU A 51 -7.43 -5.63 16.55
N LYS A 52 -7.86 -4.42 16.88
CA LYS A 52 -9.27 -4.03 16.76
C LYS A 52 -9.78 -4.06 15.30
N HIS A 53 -8.97 -3.66 14.32
CA HIS A 53 -9.43 -3.46 12.94
C HIS A 53 -9.05 -4.62 12.01
N PHE A 54 -7.95 -5.30 12.26
CA PHE A 54 -7.40 -6.36 11.41
C PHE A 54 -7.34 -7.73 12.09
N GLY A 55 -7.58 -7.79 13.40
CA GLY A 55 -7.65 -9.00 14.19
C GLY A 55 -6.33 -9.45 14.80
N SER A 56 -5.19 -9.18 14.18
CA SER A 56 -3.88 -9.55 14.70
C SER A 56 -2.76 -8.69 14.12
N VAL A 57 -1.78 -8.37 14.93
CA VAL A 57 -0.56 -7.64 14.50
C VAL A 57 0.23 -8.48 13.52
N GLU A 58 0.29 -9.78 13.72
CA GLU A 58 1.06 -10.70 12.87
C GLU A 58 0.49 -10.78 11.45
N ALA A 59 -0.85 -10.80 11.31
CA ALA A 59 -1.51 -10.77 10.00
C ALA A 59 -1.19 -9.50 9.19
N VAL A 60 -0.92 -8.38 9.88
CA VAL A 60 -0.54 -7.13 9.24
C VAL A 60 0.96 -7.11 8.89
N ARG A 61 1.81 -7.72 9.72
CA ARG A 61 3.27 -7.77 9.51
C ARG A 61 3.67 -8.48 8.23
N SER A 62 2.91 -9.49 7.83
CA SER A 62 3.18 -10.29 6.63
C SER A 62 1.90 -10.48 5.84
N GLN A 63 1.83 -9.89 4.66
CA GLN A 63 0.63 -9.83 3.84
C GLN A 63 0.86 -10.50 2.49
N ARG A 64 0.09 -11.53 2.16
CA ARG A 64 0.09 -12.12 0.82
C ARG A 64 -0.72 -11.22 -0.11
N ILE A 65 -0.10 -10.83 -1.22
CA ILE A 65 -0.70 -9.98 -2.24
C ILE A 65 -0.67 -10.73 -3.57
N VAL A 66 -1.81 -10.80 -4.23
CA VAL A 66 -1.93 -11.44 -5.54
C VAL A 66 -2.35 -10.40 -6.56
N LYS A 67 -1.59 -10.30 -7.64
CA LYS A 67 -1.89 -9.49 -8.82
C LYS A 67 -2.26 -10.44 -9.96
N ILE A 68 -3.40 -10.19 -10.59
CA ILE A 68 -3.84 -10.91 -11.78
C ILE A 68 -3.88 -9.90 -12.92
N THR A 69 -3.07 -10.12 -13.95
CA THR A 69 -3.01 -9.25 -15.13
C THR A 69 -3.60 -9.99 -16.33
N ASN A 70 -4.58 -9.38 -17.00
CA ASN A 70 -5.07 -9.86 -18.28
C ASN A 70 -4.05 -9.51 -19.36
N LEU A 71 -3.46 -10.52 -19.99
CA LEU A 71 -2.40 -10.34 -21.00
C LEU A 71 -2.90 -9.81 -22.35
N VAL A 72 -4.22 -9.78 -22.56
CA VAL A 72 -4.84 -9.26 -23.79
C VAL A 72 -5.17 -7.77 -23.64
N THR A 73 -5.77 -7.39 -22.50
CA THR A 73 -6.19 -5.99 -22.27
C THR A 73 -5.19 -5.19 -21.46
N LEU A 74 -4.20 -5.85 -20.83
CA LEU A 74 -3.22 -5.30 -19.90
C LEU A 74 -3.82 -4.69 -18.63
N GLU A 75 -5.09 -5.01 -18.34
CA GLU A 75 -5.73 -4.61 -17.09
C GLU A 75 -5.31 -5.54 -15.96
N GLY A 76 -5.02 -4.96 -14.80
CA GLY A 76 -4.61 -5.68 -13.60
C GLY A 76 -5.58 -5.52 -12.44
N ALA A 77 -5.74 -6.57 -11.63
CA ALA A 77 -6.46 -6.54 -10.36
C ALA A 77 -5.54 -7.02 -9.23
N LEU A 78 -5.62 -6.33 -8.10
CA LEU A 78 -4.78 -6.57 -6.91
C LEU A 78 -5.66 -7.04 -5.75
N PHE A 79 -5.26 -8.14 -5.11
CA PHE A 79 -5.98 -8.74 -4.01
C PHE A 79 -5.09 -8.86 -2.77
N ASN A 80 -5.58 -8.32 -1.67
CA ASN A 80 -5.00 -8.43 -0.34
C ASN A 80 -6.15 -8.43 0.68
N GLU A 81 -6.26 -9.47 1.48
CA GLU A 81 -7.33 -9.65 2.47
C GLU A 81 -7.36 -8.55 3.52
N ILE A 82 -6.19 -8.05 3.91
CA ILE A 82 -6.08 -6.94 4.88
C ILE A 82 -6.74 -5.67 4.33
N ARG A 83 -6.64 -5.41 3.02
CA ARG A 83 -7.27 -4.23 2.41
C ARG A 83 -8.80 -4.22 2.51
N ALA A 84 -9.43 -5.39 2.46
CA ALA A 84 -10.88 -5.50 2.60
C ALA A 84 -11.38 -5.08 3.99
N ARG A 85 -10.51 -5.19 5.01
CA ARG A 85 -10.81 -4.82 6.41
C ARG A 85 -10.41 -3.39 6.77
N ARG A 86 -9.79 -2.65 5.83
CA ARG A 86 -9.30 -1.29 6.10
C ARG A 86 -10.44 -0.35 6.45
N PRO A 87 -10.36 0.39 7.59
CA PRO A 87 -11.32 1.43 7.91
C PRO A 87 -11.31 2.52 6.83
N ILE A 88 -12.50 2.93 6.37
CA ILE A 88 -12.66 4.04 5.44
C ILE A 88 -13.17 5.24 6.24
N GLU A 89 -12.29 6.18 6.53
CA GLU A 89 -12.60 7.34 7.38
C GLU A 89 -13.40 8.46 6.67
N THR A 90 -13.50 8.43 5.35
CA THR A 90 -14.01 9.56 4.54
C THR A 90 -15.49 9.50 4.22
N LYS A 91 -16.37 9.14 5.17
CA LYS A 91 -17.83 9.18 4.92
C LYS A 91 -18.46 10.57 5.09
N GLU A 92 -17.78 11.53 5.70
CA GLU A 92 -18.32 12.88 5.92
C GLU A 92 -17.59 13.93 5.08
N ARG A 93 -18.36 14.87 4.51
CA ARG A 93 -17.84 16.09 3.87
C ARG A 93 -17.14 16.94 4.94
N VAL A 94 -15.85 16.77 5.11
CA VAL A 94 -15.05 17.64 5.97
C VAL A 94 -15.02 19.02 5.32
N LYS A 95 -15.57 20.03 5.99
CA LYS A 95 -15.32 21.42 5.63
C LYS A 95 -13.83 21.68 5.83
N LEU A 96 -13.17 22.27 4.82
CA LEU A 96 -11.76 22.70 4.84
C LEU A 96 -11.59 23.89 5.83
N THR A 97 -11.98 23.72 7.09
CA THR A 97 -11.92 24.73 8.13
C THR A 97 -10.87 24.37 9.18
N ARG A 98 -10.72 25.24 10.17
CA ARG A 98 -9.72 25.18 11.25
C ARG A 98 -9.65 23.83 12.00
N GLU A 99 -10.72 23.02 11.94
CA GLU A 99 -10.82 21.65 12.45
C GLU A 99 -9.85 20.66 11.77
N PHE A 100 -9.32 21.01 10.62
CA PHE A 100 -8.31 20.28 9.87
C PHE A 100 -7.02 20.05 10.67
N ARG A 101 -6.67 20.94 11.57
CA ARG A 101 -5.40 20.92 12.30
C ARG A 101 -5.44 20.13 13.62
N GLU A 102 -6.61 19.71 14.08
CA GLU A 102 -6.78 19.18 15.45
C GLU A 102 -7.21 17.71 15.53
N ARG A 103 -7.47 17.06 14.42
CA ARG A 103 -7.86 15.65 14.41
C ARG A 103 -6.65 14.75 14.51
N GLY A 104 -6.12 14.41 15.58
CA GLY A 104 -5.06 13.43 15.84
C GLY A 104 -4.90 12.30 14.82
N GLU A 105 -4.79 12.65 13.53
CA GLU A 105 -4.58 11.73 12.42
C GLU A 105 -3.23 11.01 12.60
N PRO A 106 -3.13 9.73 12.23
CA PRO A 106 -1.90 8.95 12.41
C PRO A 106 -0.69 9.61 11.75
N PHE A 107 -0.89 10.38 10.67
CA PHE A 107 0.18 11.06 9.94
C PHE A 107 0.70 12.33 10.64
N CYS A 108 -0.04 12.88 11.59
CA CYS A 108 0.46 13.97 12.45
C CYS A 108 1.56 13.51 13.42
N LYS A 109 1.64 12.21 13.69
CA LYS A 109 2.67 11.59 14.52
C LYS A 109 3.18 10.31 13.83
N PRO A 110 3.84 10.44 12.67
CA PRO A 110 4.10 9.30 11.79
C PRO A 110 4.92 8.19 12.45
N LEU A 111 5.85 8.52 13.34
CA LEU A 111 6.68 7.51 14.02
C LEU A 111 5.88 6.60 14.97
N LYS A 112 4.72 7.07 15.46
CA LYS A 112 3.83 6.33 16.37
C LYS A 112 2.57 5.84 15.69
N GLY A 113 2.09 6.58 14.69
CA GLY A 113 0.81 6.35 14.03
C GLY A 113 0.91 5.58 12.72
N THR A 114 2.12 5.23 12.26
CA THR A 114 2.30 4.48 11.00
C THR A 114 3.38 3.40 11.14
N PRO A 115 3.27 2.30 10.41
CA PRO A 115 4.32 1.29 10.35
C PRO A 115 5.55 1.80 9.60
N GLU A 116 6.70 1.19 9.81
CA GLU A 116 7.88 1.33 8.96
C GLU A 116 8.08 0.12 8.05
N ASP A 117 8.86 0.30 6.99
CA ASP A 117 9.28 -0.80 6.13
C ASP A 117 10.36 -1.65 6.81
N VAL A 118 10.68 -2.82 6.25
CA VAL A 118 11.70 -3.74 6.79
C VAL A 118 13.10 -3.13 6.86
N PHE A 119 13.36 -2.14 6.03
CA PHE A 119 14.60 -1.36 6.02
C PHE A 119 14.48 -0.05 6.82
N GLY A 120 13.39 0.13 7.58
CA GLY A 120 13.13 1.35 8.36
C GLY A 120 12.48 2.46 7.55
N ARG A 121 12.87 3.70 7.83
CA ARG A 121 12.29 4.91 7.24
C ARG A 121 13.37 5.75 6.58
N VAL A 122 13.00 6.42 5.49
CA VAL A 122 13.75 7.55 4.95
C VAL A 122 13.20 8.83 5.57
N ARG A 123 14.05 9.67 6.12
CA ARG A 123 13.70 11.00 6.62
C ARG A 123 14.47 12.05 5.84
N ALA A 124 13.77 13.04 5.31
CA ALA A 124 14.33 14.21 4.66
C ALA A 124 13.95 15.50 5.40
N LYS A 125 14.15 16.65 4.77
CA LYS A 125 13.92 17.95 5.41
C LYS A 125 12.43 18.21 5.69
N HIS A 126 11.55 17.83 4.77
CA HIS A 126 10.11 18.15 4.76
C HIS A 126 9.21 16.93 4.74
N SER A 127 9.77 15.72 4.82
CA SER A 127 8.99 14.48 4.73
C SER A 127 9.63 13.30 5.44
N VAL A 128 8.81 12.28 5.71
CA VAL A 128 9.25 10.99 6.25
C VAL A 128 8.48 9.87 5.59
N THR A 129 9.14 8.73 5.33
CA THR A 129 8.45 7.56 4.78
C THR A 129 7.78 6.72 5.86
N ALA A 130 6.75 6.01 5.43
CA ALA A 130 6.10 4.97 6.20
C ALA A 130 5.71 3.82 5.27
N SER A 131 5.53 2.62 5.82
CA SER A 131 4.92 1.51 5.09
C SER A 131 3.39 1.66 5.09
N ASN A 132 2.73 1.40 3.97
CA ASN A 132 1.27 1.37 3.96
C ASN A 132 0.79 0.13 4.69
N ILE A 133 -0.09 0.32 5.69
CA ILE A 133 -0.56 -0.77 6.56
C ILE A 133 -1.36 -1.83 5.80
N ALA A 134 -2.01 -1.46 4.71
CA ALA A 134 -2.76 -2.37 3.85
C ALA A 134 -2.17 -2.32 2.44
N LYS A 135 -1.14 -3.09 2.23
CA LYS A 135 -0.33 -3.09 1.01
C LYS A 135 -1.11 -3.54 -0.22
N TYR A 136 -0.78 -3.00 -1.38
CA TYR A 136 -1.24 -3.52 -2.67
C TYR A 136 -0.09 -4.09 -3.51
N ASP A 137 1.15 -4.01 -3.00
CA ASP A 137 2.31 -4.68 -3.57
C ASP A 137 3.31 -5.04 -2.46
N GLY A 138 4.31 -5.84 -2.75
CA GLY A 138 5.37 -6.24 -1.82
C GLY A 138 6.00 -5.03 -1.13
N PHE A 139 6.37 -4.01 -1.91
CA PHE A 139 6.74 -2.69 -1.40
C PHE A 139 5.65 -1.69 -1.75
N HIS A 140 4.94 -1.23 -0.75
CA HIS A 140 3.95 -0.17 -0.83
C HIS A 140 4.15 0.77 0.34
N GLY A 141 4.68 1.94 0.07
CA GLY A 141 5.06 2.96 1.03
C GLY A 141 4.25 4.24 0.90
N LEU A 142 4.51 5.14 1.82
CA LEU A 142 3.97 6.49 1.90
C LEU A 142 5.12 7.47 2.08
N VAL A 143 5.01 8.63 1.44
CA VAL A 143 5.75 9.84 1.82
C VAL A 143 4.78 10.72 2.58
N ILE A 144 5.00 10.91 3.87
CA ILE A 144 4.18 11.74 4.75
C ILE A 144 4.88 13.10 4.85
N PHE A 145 4.16 14.15 4.52
CA PHE A 145 4.67 15.51 4.51
C PHE A 145 4.67 16.08 5.93
N ASP A 146 5.62 16.94 6.25
CA ASP A 146 5.61 17.69 7.52
C ASP A 146 4.48 18.75 7.50
N GLU A 147 4.13 19.26 6.31
CA GLU A 147 2.98 20.14 6.14
C GLU A 147 1.67 19.33 6.12
N HIS A 148 0.79 19.63 7.08
CA HIS A 148 -0.50 18.94 7.21
C HIS A 148 -1.45 19.25 6.05
N ASN A 149 -1.47 20.49 5.57
CA ASN A 149 -2.35 20.92 4.50
C ASN A 149 -1.83 20.43 3.14
N PRO A 150 -2.49 19.46 2.48
CA PRO A 150 -2.02 18.89 1.21
C PRO A 150 -2.01 19.87 0.03
N LEU A 151 -2.56 21.08 0.22
CA LEU A 151 -2.59 22.14 -0.79
C LEU A 151 -1.56 23.25 -0.53
N ALA A 152 -0.86 23.20 0.61
CA ALA A 152 0.21 24.13 0.97
C ALA A 152 1.56 23.47 0.72
N PHE A 153 2.18 23.78 -0.40
CA PHE A 153 3.50 23.25 -0.77
C PHE A 153 4.27 24.26 -1.62
N SER A 154 5.56 24.19 -1.53
CA SER A 154 6.52 24.94 -2.35
C SER A 154 7.26 24.02 -3.33
N ALA A 155 7.98 24.58 -4.29
CA ALA A 155 8.81 23.81 -5.20
C ALA A 155 9.91 23.01 -4.47
N GLU A 156 10.47 23.57 -3.40
CA GLU A 156 11.48 22.91 -2.55
C GLU A 156 10.89 21.67 -1.86
N GLU A 157 9.68 21.78 -1.30
CA GLU A 157 9.01 20.68 -0.64
C GLU A 157 8.62 19.57 -1.63
N VAL A 158 8.13 19.91 -2.82
CA VAL A 158 7.85 18.93 -3.87
C VAL A 158 9.11 18.16 -4.30
N SER A 159 10.25 18.87 -4.44
CA SER A 159 11.53 18.23 -4.73
C SER A 159 11.93 17.26 -3.60
N ASP A 160 11.82 17.67 -2.33
CA ASP A 160 12.09 16.84 -1.16
C ASP A 160 11.21 15.58 -1.14
N TYR A 161 9.92 15.69 -1.46
CA TYR A 161 8.99 14.55 -1.50
C TYR A 161 9.38 13.51 -2.56
N ILE A 162 9.79 13.99 -3.75
CA ILE A 162 10.24 13.13 -4.85
C ILE A 162 11.58 12.46 -4.51
N ASP A 163 12.53 13.23 -3.98
CA ASP A 163 13.86 12.72 -3.60
C ASP A 163 13.74 11.68 -2.48
N THR A 164 12.86 11.93 -1.51
CA THR A 164 12.54 10.97 -0.43
C THR A 164 11.94 9.68 -0.98
N ALA A 165 11.02 9.77 -1.95
CA ALA A 165 10.42 8.62 -2.58
C ALA A 165 11.43 7.80 -3.40
N LEU A 166 12.34 8.47 -4.11
CA LEU A 166 13.42 7.81 -4.86
C LEU A 166 14.42 7.13 -3.92
N ALA A 167 14.81 7.78 -2.82
CA ALA A 167 15.67 7.18 -1.81
C ALA A 167 15.03 5.93 -1.17
N TRP A 168 13.73 5.97 -0.90
CA TRP A 168 12.97 4.80 -0.44
C TRP A 168 12.96 3.68 -1.50
N ALA A 169 12.74 4.02 -2.77
CA ALA A 169 12.74 3.03 -3.85
C ALA A 169 14.10 2.34 -3.99
N HIS A 170 15.20 3.07 -3.82
CA HIS A 170 16.55 2.50 -3.80
C HIS A 170 16.73 1.51 -2.64
N GLN A 171 16.31 1.85 -1.42
CA GLN A 171 16.38 0.93 -0.29
C GLN A 171 15.50 -0.31 -0.49
N ALA A 172 14.30 -0.15 -1.05
CA ALA A 172 13.43 -1.27 -1.38
C ALA A 172 14.06 -2.19 -2.44
N HIS A 173 14.72 -1.61 -3.46
CA HIS A 173 15.42 -2.38 -4.48
C HIS A 173 16.66 -3.12 -3.93
N GLU A 174 17.36 -2.56 -2.94
CA GLU A 174 18.46 -3.26 -2.24
C GLU A 174 17.96 -4.50 -1.49
N VAL A 175 16.72 -4.47 -0.96
CA VAL A 175 16.10 -5.63 -0.31
C VAL A 175 15.62 -6.66 -1.34
N ASP A 176 15.15 -6.20 -2.50
CA ASP A 176 14.59 -7.03 -3.55
C ASP A 176 14.97 -6.51 -4.94
N GLN A 177 16.03 -7.08 -5.50
CA GLN A 177 16.59 -6.66 -6.80
C GLN A 177 15.69 -6.99 -8.01
N GLU A 178 14.65 -7.81 -7.82
CA GLU A 178 13.66 -8.08 -8.86
C GLU A 178 12.54 -7.04 -8.89
N ALA A 179 12.40 -6.23 -7.85
CA ALA A 179 11.45 -5.13 -7.80
C ALA A 179 12.04 -3.91 -8.54
N LEU A 180 11.53 -3.64 -9.74
CA LEU A 180 12.10 -2.69 -10.69
C LEU A 180 11.16 -1.54 -11.06
N TYR A 181 9.84 -1.75 -10.93
CA TYR A 181 8.85 -0.81 -11.43
C TYR A 181 8.41 0.13 -10.32
N PHE A 182 9.01 1.32 -10.29
CA PHE A 182 8.67 2.36 -9.33
C PHE A 182 7.44 3.15 -9.79
N PHE A 183 6.49 3.36 -8.89
CA PHE A 183 5.33 4.18 -9.10
C PHE A 183 5.15 5.16 -7.93
N PHE A 184 4.91 6.43 -8.24
CA PHE A 184 4.64 7.50 -7.29
C PHE A 184 3.29 8.13 -7.61
N MET A 185 2.41 8.26 -6.61
CA MET A 185 1.08 8.79 -6.76
C MET A 185 0.74 9.77 -5.63
N TRP A 186 0.45 10.99 -5.98
CA TRP A 186 0.03 12.02 -5.04
C TRP A 186 -1.43 12.38 -5.28
N ASN A 187 -2.32 11.87 -4.42
CA ASN A 187 -3.74 12.20 -4.42
C ASN A 187 -4.03 13.22 -3.33
N CYS A 188 -4.48 14.41 -3.73
CA CYS A 188 -4.89 15.45 -2.79
C CYS A 188 -6.38 15.38 -2.52
N LEU A 189 -6.77 15.34 -1.25
CA LEU A 189 -8.13 15.38 -0.78
C LEU A 189 -8.99 14.14 -1.18
N TRP A 190 -10.14 14.03 -0.58
CA TRP A 190 -11.04 12.88 -0.74
C TRP A 190 -11.61 12.71 -2.17
N LYS A 191 -11.76 13.80 -2.95
CA LYS A 191 -12.25 13.71 -4.34
C LYS A 191 -11.30 12.99 -5.27
N SER A 192 -10.01 13.02 -4.99
CA SER A 192 -8.99 12.29 -5.74
C SER A 192 -8.67 10.91 -5.16
N GLY A 193 -9.41 10.48 -4.11
CA GLY A 193 -9.26 9.17 -3.51
C GLY A 193 -8.34 9.11 -2.28
N ALA A 194 -7.87 10.25 -1.75
CA ALA A 194 -7.16 10.27 -0.49
C ALA A 194 -8.09 9.90 0.67
N SER A 195 -7.70 8.92 1.48
CA SER A 195 -8.46 8.49 2.66
C SER A 195 -8.10 9.25 3.93
N ILE A 196 -6.97 9.94 3.93
CA ILE A 196 -6.45 10.80 5.00
C ILE A 196 -6.20 12.17 4.42
N LEU A 197 -6.52 13.22 5.19
CA LEU A 197 -6.40 14.59 4.71
C LEU A 197 -4.98 15.14 4.81
N HIS A 198 -4.22 14.72 5.84
CA HIS A 198 -2.83 15.10 6.00
C HIS A 198 -2.03 14.86 4.72
N GLY A 199 -1.23 15.83 4.31
CA GLY A 199 -0.43 15.80 3.09
C GLY A 199 0.45 14.54 2.99
N HIS A 200 0.22 13.74 1.96
CA HIS A 200 0.99 12.52 1.71
C HIS A 200 0.93 12.09 0.25
N ALA A 201 1.93 11.35 -0.18
CA ALA A 201 1.93 10.60 -1.42
C ALA A 201 2.06 9.10 -1.15
N GLN A 202 1.66 8.28 -2.11
CA GLN A 202 1.85 6.85 -2.10
C GLN A 202 2.94 6.47 -3.09
N MET A 203 3.66 5.40 -2.80
CA MET A 203 4.69 4.86 -3.69
C MET A 203 4.69 3.34 -3.63
N SER A 204 5.05 2.71 -4.72
CA SER A 204 5.28 1.28 -4.79
C SER A 204 6.50 0.97 -5.63
N LEU A 205 7.12 -0.17 -5.32
CA LEU A 205 8.14 -0.79 -6.15
C LEU A 205 7.71 -2.22 -6.41
N SER A 206 7.38 -2.53 -7.65
CA SER A 206 6.77 -3.79 -8.04
C SER A 206 7.77 -4.70 -8.75
N ARG A 207 7.55 -6.01 -8.58
CA ARG A 207 8.09 -7.04 -9.47
C ARG A 207 7.18 -7.21 -10.69
N ASP A 208 7.66 -7.88 -11.70
CA ASP A 208 6.92 -8.32 -12.88
C ASP A 208 6.30 -7.17 -13.72
N ILE A 209 5.26 -7.50 -14.48
CA ILE A 209 4.54 -6.57 -15.34
C ILE A 209 3.82 -5.53 -14.49
N HIS A 210 4.03 -4.26 -14.83
CA HIS A 210 3.37 -3.12 -14.15
C HIS A 210 1.98 -2.90 -14.71
#